data_38c02d657823e38b53b3e9bee52deae1
#
_entry.id   38c02d657823e38b53b3e9bee52deae1
#
_cell.length_a   1.000
_cell.length_b   1.000
_cell.length_c   1.000
_cell.angle_alpha   90.00
_cell.angle_beta   90.00
_cell.angle_gamma   90.00
#
_symmetry.space_group_name_H-M   'P 1'
#
loop_
_entity.id
_entity.type
_entity.pdbx_description
1 polymer ?
#
loop_
_entity_poly.entity_id
_entity_poly.type
_entity_poly.pdbx_seq_one_letter_code
_entity_poly.pdbx_strand_id
1 'polypeptide(L)'
;TVIASSVFDELGISKSDYLGVDNFGQPIPKYQDLTNVDSLSAVQLGLKQHNGSFGKLYGPMPMTDEMVEKIKAKPFVLVIIKEKEQPGAGYYYPLDYETGWTRDTYGPLWIPKKGATITFDKDVDFKAAAYERCIKNYEGNDFAYRNGKVYINGQQADSYTFTMDYYFMMGDNRHNSADSRVWG
;
A
#
# COMPACT_ATOMS: atom_id res chain seq x y z
N THR A 1 5.14 8.06 30.30
CA THR A 1 6.54 7.82 30.60
C THR A 1 7.40 8.63 29.66
N VAL A 2 8.21 9.52 30.21
CA VAL A 2 9.01 10.57 29.55
C VAL A 2 10.07 10.01 28.57
N ILE A 3 10.31 8.73 28.60
CA ILE A 3 11.39 8.07 27.83
C ILE A 3 11.10 8.00 26.31
N ALA A 4 9.84 7.97 25.92
CA ALA A 4 9.50 7.82 24.50
C ALA A 4 9.66 9.12 23.69
N SER A 5 9.37 10.28 24.30
CA SER A 5 9.52 11.56 23.61
C SER A 5 10.99 11.88 23.30
N SER A 6 11.92 11.56 24.20
CA SER A 6 13.34 11.81 23.97
C SER A 6 13.92 10.98 22.81
N VAL A 7 13.40 9.78 22.57
CA VAL A 7 13.83 8.94 21.44
C VAL A 7 13.33 9.51 20.11
N PHE A 8 12.10 10.00 20.09
CA PHE A 8 11.56 10.63 18.89
C PHE A 8 12.24 11.96 18.58
N ASP A 9 12.57 12.73 19.61
CA ASP A 9 13.36 13.96 19.48
C ASP A 9 14.76 13.65 18.95
N GLU A 10 15.42 12.60 19.45
CA GLU A 10 16.73 12.12 18.95
C GLU A 10 16.67 11.69 17.48
N LEU A 11 15.53 11.21 17.02
CA LEU A 11 15.29 10.83 15.63
C LEU A 11 14.81 11.99 14.74
N GLY A 12 14.64 13.20 15.32
CA GLY A 12 14.10 14.37 14.64
C GLY A 12 12.60 14.26 14.33
N ILE A 13 11.87 13.42 15.07
CA ILE A 13 10.41 13.27 14.93
C ILE A 13 9.73 14.02 16.07
N SER A 14 9.18 15.20 15.80
CA SER A 14 8.46 15.99 16.79
C SER A 14 7.02 15.50 16.98
N LYS A 15 6.47 15.65 18.20
CA LYS A 15 5.04 15.45 18.48
C LYS A 15 4.13 16.38 17.66
N SER A 16 4.64 17.54 17.27
CA SER A 16 3.94 18.50 16.42
C SER A 16 3.98 18.15 14.92
N ASP A 17 4.75 17.13 14.56
CA ASP A 17 4.83 16.69 13.17
C ASP A 17 3.62 15.83 12.81
N TYR A 18 3.08 16.08 11.63
CA TYR A 18 1.91 15.39 11.13
C TYR A 18 2.22 14.68 9.81
N LEU A 19 1.56 13.55 9.58
CA LEU A 19 1.60 12.81 8.29
C LEU A 19 0.72 13.44 7.22
N GLY A 20 -0.17 14.36 7.61
CA GLY A 20 -1.18 14.98 6.77
C GLY A 20 -2.47 15.19 7.54
N VAL A 21 -3.59 15.17 6.86
CA VAL A 21 -4.92 15.25 7.47
C VAL A 21 -5.72 13.98 7.13
N ASP A 22 -6.59 13.59 8.04
CA ASP A 22 -7.54 12.49 7.82
C ASP A 22 -8.71 12.91 6.90
N ASN A 23 -9.66 12.01 6.68
CA ASN A 23 -10.84 12.26 5.86
C ASN A 23 -11.77 13.34 6.44
N PHE A 24 -11.56 13.78 7.68
CA PHE A 24 -12.31 14.84 8.36
C PHE A 24 -11.51 16.15 8.46
N GLY A 25 -10.33 16.23 7.83
CA GLY A 25 -9.45 17.38 7.87
C GLY A 25 -8.67 17.54 9.18
N GLN A 26 -8.63 16.50 10.03
CA GLN A 26 -7.88 16.54 11.27
C GLN A 26 -6.41 16.14 11.04
N PRO A 27 -5.44 16.80 11.68
CA PRO A 27 -4.04 16.45 11.54
C PRO A 27 -3.77 15.03 12.09
N ILE A 28 -3.10 14.20 11.29
CA ILE A 28 -2.66 12.86 11.68
C ILE A 28 -1.26 12.98 12.28
N PRO A 29 -1.07 12.74 13.57
CA PRO A 29 0.27 12.82 14.20
C PRO A 29 1.19 11.74 13.63
N LYS A 30 2.48 12.05 13.50
CA LYS A 30 3.51 11.08 13.05
C LYS A 30 3.61 9.86 13.96
N TYR A 31 3.25 10.02 15.23
CA TYR A 31 3.11 8.90 16.16
C TYR A 31 2.01 9.18 17.18
N GLN A 32 1.41 8.13 17.66
CA GLN A 32 0.38 8.15 18.69
C GLN A 32 0.81 7.30 19.88
N ASP A 33 0.67 7.85 21.10
CA ASP A 33 0.71 7.04 22.32
C ASP A 33 -0.55 6.17 22.34
N LEU A 34 -0.39 4.89 22.11
CA LEU A 34 -1.45 3.94 22.40
C LEU A 34 -1.36 3.49 23.85
N THR A 35 -2.50 3.17 24.44
CA THR A 35 -2.61 2.69 25.83
C THR A 35 -1.84 1.40 26.07
N ASN A 36 -1.74 0.98 27.32
CA ASN A 36 -1.04 -0.25 27.72
C ASN A 36 -1.40 -1.45 26.84
N VAL A 37 -0.39 -2.26 26.53
CA VAL A 37 -0.58 -3.51 25.78
C VAL A 37 -1.51 -4.43 26.57
N ASP A 38 -2.58 -4.90 25.94
CA ASP A 38 -3.47 -5.90 26.55
C ASP A 38 -2.80 -7.26 26.68
N SER A 39 -3.31 -8.09 27.58
CA SER A 39 -2.72 -9.40 27.88
C SER A 39 -2.68 -10.35 26.67
N LEU A 40 -3.67 -10.26 25.78
CA LEU A 40 -3.75 -11.14 24.60
C LEU A 40 -2.68 -10.75 23.57
N SER A 41 -2.57 -9.46 23.28
CA SER A 41 -1.52 -8.92 22.41
C SER A 41 -0.13 -9.18 22.98
N ALA A 42 0.04 -9.06 24.30
CA ALA A 42 1.30 -9.36 24.95
C ALA A 42 1.73 -10.82 24.78
N VAL A 43 0.81 -11.76 24.91
CA VAL A 43 1.08 -13.19 24.69
C VAL A 43 1.48 -13.45 23.24
N GLN A 44 0.77 -12.87 22.28
CA GLN A 44 1.07 -13.00 20.84
C GLN A 44 2.46 -12.46 20.49
N LEU A 45 2.88 -11.38 21.17
CA LEU A 45 4.19 -10.74 20.98
C LEU A 45 5.30 -11.38 21.83
N GLY A 46 4.98 -12.37 22.66
CA GLY A 46 5.94 -13.00 23.57
C GLY A 46 6.48 -12.07 24.66
N LEU A 47 5.74 -11.02 25.00
CA LEU A 47 6.15 -10.04 26.02
C LEU A 47 5.97 -10.59 27.42
N LYS A 48 6.93 -10.31 28.31
CA LYS A 48 6.85 -10.62 29.73
C LYS A 48 6.30 -9.44 30.52
N GLN A 49 5.43 -9.74 31.47
CA GLN A 49 4.92 -8.73 32.36
C GLN A 49 6.04 -8.19 33.30
N HIS A 50 6.12 -6.89 33.44
CA HIS A 50 7.01 -6.24 34.38
C HIS A 50 6.22 -5.22 35.21
N ASN A 51 6.24 -5.36 36.55
CA ASN A 51 5.48 -4.53 37.49
C ASN A 51 3.99 -4.37 37.13
N GLY A 52 3.34 -5.46 36.74
CA GLY A 52 1.92 -5.45 36.37
C GLY A 52 1.59 -4.84 35.00
N SER A 53 2.59 -4.49 34.21
CA SER A 53 2.41 -3.93 32.86
C SER A 53 3.26 -4.66 31.83
N PHE A 54 2.76 -4.76 30.60
CA PHE A 54 3.50 -5.27 29.45
C PHE A 54 4.20 -4.15 28.65
N GLY A 55 4.14 -2.92 29.11
CA GLY A 55 4.68 -1.76 28.45
C GLY A 55 3.65 -0.96 27.67
N LYS A 56 4.11 0.01 26.90
CA LYS A 56 3.30 0.86 26.04
C LYS A 56 3.48 0.47 24.59
N LEU A 57 2.39 0.46 23.85
CA LEU A 57 2.38 0.32 22.39
C LEU A 57 2.26 1.71 21.78
N TYR A 58 3.07 1.98 20.77
CA TYR A 58 2.97 3.18 19.93
C TYR A 58 2.34 2.81 18.60
N GLY A 59 1.54 3.72 18.03
CA GLY A 59 0.92 3.55 16.74
C GLY A 59 1.96 3.45 15.61
N PRO A 60 1.54 2.98 14.44
CA PRO A 60 2.42 2.86 13.29
C PRO A 60 2.99 4.22 12.89
N MET A 61 4.28 4.27 12.63
CA MET A 61 4.99 5.45 12.16
C MET A 61 5.97 5.08 11.05
N PRO A 62 6.16 5.94 10.05
CA PRO A 62 7.16 5.71 9.02
C PRO A 62 8.56 5.86 9.59
N MET A 63 9.41 4.88 9.36
CA MET A 63 10.82 4.87 9.79
C MET A 63 11.71 4.35 8.67
N THR A 64 12.93 4.90 8.58
CA THR A 64 13.98 4.30 7.77
C THR A 64 14.60 3.11 8.51
N ASP A 65 15.29 2.23 7.78
CA ASP A 65 15.97 1.09 8.41
C ASP A 65 17.01 1.56 9.44
N GLU A 66 17.70 2.69 9.19
CA GLU A 66 18.63 3.28 10.14
C GLU A 66 17.94 3.73 11.44
N MET A 67 16.75 4.34 11.33
CA MET A 67 15.95 4.72 12.51
C MET A 67 15.51 3.49 13.29
N VAL A 68 15.09 2.44 12.60
CA VAL A 68 14.70 1.16 13.23
C VAL A 68 15.85 0.58 14.03
N GLU A 69 17.07 0.52 13.47
CA GLU A 69 18.24 -0.02 14.17
C GLU A 69 18.64 0.84 15.37
N LYS A 70 18.58 2.18 15.26
CA LYS A 70 18.83 3.09 16.37
C LYS A 70 17.84 2.89 17.53
N ILE A 71 16.56 2.74 17.22
CA ILE A 71 15.51 2.50 18.24
C ILE A 71 15.67 1.12 18.86
N LYS A 72 15.89 0.09 18.05
CA LYS A 72 16.05 -1.29 18.48
C LYS A 72 17.22 -1.49 19.44
N ALA A 73 18.26 -0.70 19.29
CA ALA A 73 19.41 -0.71 20.19
C ALA A 73 19.12 -0.14 21.60
N LYS A 74 17.97 0.50 21.83
CA LYS A 74 17.64 1.09 23.13
C LYS A 74 17.13 0.01 24.10
N PRO A 75 17.64 -0.03 25.36
CA PRO A 75 17.35 -1.13 26.31
C PRO A 75 15.89 -1.21 26.76
N PHE A 76 15.12 -0.16 26.56
CA PHE A 76 13.69 -0.10 26.91
C PHE A 76 12.76 -0.47 25.75
N VAL A 77 13.29 -0.70 24.55
CA VAL A 77 12.50 -1.16 23.38
C VAL A 77 12.40 -2.67 23.44
N LEU A 78 11.19 -3.18 23.61
CA LEU A 78 10.95 -4.60 23.75
C LEU A 78 10.81 -5.28 22.39
N VAL A 79 10.10 -4.61 21.46
CA VAL A 79 9.82 -5.16 20.12
C VAL A 79 9.53 -4.01 19.16
N ILE A 80 9.95 -4.18 17.90
CA ILE A 80 9.52 -3.36 16.78
C ILE A 80 8.84 -4.30 15.78
N ILE A 81 7.60 -3.96 15.42
CA ILE A 81 6.78 -4.75 14.49
C ILE A 81 6.68 -3.96 13.20
N LYS A 82 7.15 -4.57 12.11
CA LYS A 82 6.91 -4.02 10.77
C LYS A 82 5.47 -4.34 10.40
N GLU A 83 4.64 -3.30 10.33
CA GLU A 83 3.29 -3.44 9.81
C GLU A 83 3.34 -3.85 8.33
N LYS A 84 2.56 -4.85 7.99
CA LYS A 84 2.35 -5.27 6.60
C LYS A 84 0.86 -5.40 6.36
N GLU A 85 0.43 -4.83 5.26
CA GLU A 85 -0.94 -4.98 4.83
C GLU A 85 -1.20 -6.44 4.41
N GLN A 86 -2.32 -7.00 4.87
CA GLN A 86 -2.70 -8.35 4.52
C GLN A 86 -3.33 -8.37 3.11
N PRO A 87 -3.14 -9.46 2.34
CA PRO A 87 -3.83 -9.63 1.07
C PRO A 87 -5.35 -9.46 1.24
N GLY A 88 -5.98 -8.69 0.35
CA GLY A 88 -7.41 -8.39 0.41
C GLY A 88 -7.82 -7.27 1.39
N ALA A 89 -6.89 -6.68 2.14
CA ALA A 89 -7.20 -5.58 3.06
C ALA A 89 -7.51 -4.25 2.36
N GLY A 90 -7.14 -4.10 1.10
CA GLY A 90 -7.34 -2.88 0.31
C GLY A 90 -7.86 -3.16 -1.08
N TYR A 91 -8.39 -2.11 -1.71
CA TYR A 91 -8.80 -2.12 -3.11
C TYR A 91 -7.68 -1.54 -3.96
N TYR A 92 -7.02 -2.41 -4.73
CA TYR A 92 -5.92 -2.02 -5.61
C TYR A 92 -6.25 -2.33 -7.06
N TYR A 93 -5.81 -1.47 -7.94
CA TYR A 93 -5.96 -1.64 -9.38
C TYR A 93 -5.19 -2.89 -9.88
N PRO A 94 -5.74 -3.71 -10.77
CA PRO A 94 -7.07 -3.62 -11.38
C PRO A 94 -8.19 -4.03 -10.41
N LEU A 95 -9.20 -3.16 -10.27
CA LEU A 95 -10.23 -3.27 -9.22
C LEU A 95 -11.16 -4.47 -9.39
N ASP A 96 -11.37 -4.91 -10.63
CA ASP A 96 -12.29 -6.00 -10.99
C ASP A 96 -11.59 -7.37 -11.07
N TYR A 97 -10.35 -7.45 -10.54
CA TYR A 97 -9.56 -8.67 -10.54
C TYR A 97 -8.83 -8.84 -9.21
N GLU A 98 -9.02 -9.98 -8.56
CA GLU A 98 -8.37 -10.27 -7.28
C GLU A 98 -6.90 -10.67 -7.49
N THR A 99 -6.02 -9.70 -7.34
CA THR A 99 -4.57 -9.90 -7.50
C THR A 99 -3.87 -10.42 -6.26
N GLY A 100 -4.47 -10.24 -5.09
CA GLY A 100 -3.80 -10.43 -3.80
C GLY A 100 -2.74 -9.37 -3.49
N TRP A 101 -2.62 -8.33 -4.29
CA TRP A 101 -1.65 -7.26 -4.07
C TRP A 101 -2.00 -6.39 -2.86
N THR A 102 -0.98 -5.82 -2.27
CA THR A 102 -1.07 -4.88 -1.16
C THR A 102 -0.28 -3.61 -1.48
N ARG A 103 -0.35 -2.60 -0.62
CA ARG A 103 0.54 -1.43 -0.74
C ARG A 103 2.02 -1.79 -0.66
N ASP A 104 2.33 -2.83 0.13
CA ASP A 104 3.70 -3.30 0.37
C ASP A 104 4.19 -4.23 -0.73
N THR A 105 3.27 -4.97 -1.37
CA THR A 105 3.58 -5.98 -2.39
C THR A 105 2.66 -5.78 -3.60
N TYR A 106 2.89 -4.72 -4.35
CA TYR A 106 2.11 -4.38 -5.53
C TYR A 106 2.84 -4.80 -6.81
N GLY A 107 2.10 -5.43 -7.72
CA GLY A 107 2.63 -5.83 -9.02
C GLY A 107 3.15 -7.29 -9.07
N PRO A 108 3.73 -7.65 -10.21
CA PRO A 108 4.13 -6.78 -11.32
C PRO A 108 2.96 -6.34 -12.22
N LEU A 109 2.93 -5.06 -12.59
CA LEU A 109 2.02 -4.51 -13.59
C LEU A 109 2.85 -3.94 -14.75
N TRP A 110 2.61 -4.43 -15.97
CA TRP A 110 3.26 -3.88 -17.15
C TRP A 110 2.59 -2.56 -17.55
N ILE A 111 3.38 -1.51 -17.77
CA ILE A 111 2.88 -0.21 -18.17
C ILE A 111 3.06 -0.05 -19.68
N PRO A 112 1.97 0.14 -20.45
CA PRO A 112 2.05 0.26 -21.90
C PRO A 112 2.78 1.51 -22.34
N LYS A 113 3.40 1.43 -23.51
CA LYS A 113 3.90 2.60 -24.24
C LYS A 113 3.38 2.58 -25.67
N LYS A 114 3.40 3.73 -26.31
CA LYS A 114 3.01 3.88 -27.71
C LYS A 114 3.72 2.85 -28.61
N GLY A 115 2.96 2.15 -29.43
CA GLY A 115 3.45 1.13 -30.35
C GLY A 115 3.70 -0.24 -29.70
N ALA A 116 3.60 -0.37 -28.39
CA ALA A 116 3.70 -1.67 -27.74
C ALA A 116 2.42 -2.47 -27.90
N THR A 117 2.55 -3.78 -28.07
CA THR A 117 1.42 -4.70 -28.30
C THR A 117 1.28 -5.64 -27.11
N ILE A 118 0.06 -5.78 -26.62
CA ILE A 118 -0.33 -6.82 -25.66
C ILE A 118 -1.08 -7.95 -26.41
N THR A 119 -0.84 -9.20 -26.01
CA THR A 119 -1.59 -10.37 -26.53
C THR A 119 -2.55 -10.87 -25.44
N PHE A 120 -3.73 -11.35 -25.87
CA PHE A 120 -4.78 -11.89 -24.99
C PHE A 120 -4.79 -13.41 -25.00
N ASP A 121 -3.61 -14.03 -24.96
CA ASP A 121 -3.39 -15.49 -25.01
C ASP A 121 -3.33 -16.15 -23.64
N LYS A 122 -2.63 -15.49 -22.70
CA LYS A 122 -2.47 -15.94 -21.31
C LYS A 122 -2.90 -14.85 -20.37
N ASP A 123 -3.38 -15.25 -19.21
CA ASP A 123 -3.85 -14.33 -18.16
C ASP A 123 -4.84 -13.28 -18.68
N VAL A 124 -5.72 -13.73 -19.61
CA VAL A 124 -6.64 -12.84 -20.32
C VAL A 124 -7.58 -12.10 -19.37
N ASP A 125 -8.03 -12.75 -18.27
CA ASP A 125 -8.88 -12.14 -17.26
C ASP A 125 -8.16 -10.95 -16.60
N PHE A 126 -6.92 -11.16 -16.17
CA PHE A 126 -6.08 -10.10 -15.59
C PHE A 126 -5.81 -8.99 -16.63
N LYS A 127 -5.42 -9.36 -17.84
CA LYS A 127 -5.12 -8.37 -18.89
C LYS A 127 -6.35 -7.55 -19.27
N ALA A 128 -7.52 -8.19 -19.35
CA ALA A 128 -8.77 -7.50 -19.61
C ALA A 128 -9.05 -6.47 -18.50
N ALA A 129 -9.01 -6.87 -17.25
CA ALA A 129 -9.23 -5.96 -16.11
C ALA A 129 -8.18 -4.83 -16.04
N ALA A 130 -6.90 -5.16 -16.29
CA ALA A 130 -5.79 -4.21 -16.19
C ALA A 130 -5.74 -3.18 -17.34
N TYR A 131 -6.22 -3.52 -18.53
CA TYR A 131 -6.04 -2.66 -19.70
C TYR A 131 -7.34 -2.19 -20.36
N GLU A 132 -8.52 -2.59 -19.86
CA GLU A 132 -9.81 -2.07 -20.34
C GLU A 132 -9.83 -0.56 -20.32
N ARG A 133 -9.42 0.05 -19.20
CA ARG A 133 -9.45 1.51 -19.05
C ARG A 133 -8.56 2.22 -20.06
N CYS A 134 -7.38 1.68 -20.32
CA CYS A 134 -6.47 2.23 -21.34
C CYS A 134 -7.12 2.17 -22.73
N ILE A 135 -7.62 1.01 -23.11
CA ILE A 135 -8.18 0.76 -24.45
C ILE A 135 -9.49 1.53 -24.65
N LYS A 136 -10.38 1.50 -23.65
CA LYS A 136 -11.71 2.07 -23.74
C LYS A 136 -11.74 3.57 -23.46
N ASN A 137 -11.26 3.97 -22.29
CA ASN A 137 -11.47 5.34 -21.80
C ASN A 137 -10.47 6.32 -22.40
N TYR A 138 -9.22 5.90 -22.56
CA TYR A 138 -8.18 6.81 -23.03
C TYR A 138 -7.96 6.73 -24.54
N GLU A 139 -8.08 5.55 -25.14
CA GLU A 139 -7.90 5.38 -26.58
C GLU A 139 -9.23 5.32 -27.36
N GLY A 140 -10.38 5.44 -26.64
CA GLY A 140 -11.71 5.64 -27.25
C GLY A 140 -12.29 4.46 -28.00
N ASN A 141 -11.82 3.25 -27.73
CA ASN A 141 -12.36 2.04 -28.34
C ASN A 141 -13.55 1.50 -27.55
N ASP A 142 -14.45 0.78 -28.21
CA ASP A 142 -15.37 -0.09 -27.50
C ASP A 142 -14.61 -1.33 -27.03
N PHE A 143 -14.77 -1.68 -25.75
CA PHE A 143 -14.10 -2.82 -25.15
C PHE A 143 -15.12 -3.69 -24.41
N ALA A 144 -15.08 -4.98 -24.67
CA ALA A 144 -15.86 -5.96 -23.94
C ALA A 144 -15.04 -7.23 -23.67
N TYR A 145 -15.18 -7.75 -22.44
CA TYR A 145 -14.66 -9.04 -22.06
C TYR A 145 -15.82 -10.02 -21.82
N ARG A 146 -15.85 -11.12 -22.52
CA ARG A 146 -16.94 -12.11 -22.46
C ARG A 146 -16.40 -13.52 -22.72
N ASN A 147 -16.75 -14.46 -21.83
CA ASN A 147 -16.41 -15.87 -21.98
C ASN A 147 -14.92 -16.14 -22.25
N GLY A 148 -14.03 -15.45 -21.54
CA GLY A 148 -12.58 -15.60 -21.69
C GLY A 148 -12.01 -14.97 -22.97
N LYS A 149 -12.75 -14.08 -23.63
CA LYS A 149 -12.33 -13.42 -24.87
C LYS A 149 -12.53 -11.93 -24.82
N VAL A 150 -11.56 -11.21 -25.37
CA VAL A 150 -11.61 -9.75 -25.53
C VAL A 150 -12.21 -9.41 -26.89
N TYR A 151 -13.07 -8.39 -26.88
CA TYR A 151 -13.65 -7.79 -28.08
C TYR A 151 -13.34 -6.30 -28.09
N ILE A 152 -12.85 -5.82 -29.23
CA ILE A 152 -12.54 -4.39 -29.44
C ILE A 152 -13.29 -3.93 -30.67
N ASN A 153 -14.09 -2.86 -30.52
CA ASN A 153 -14.97 -2.33 -31.58
C ASN A 153 -15.87 -3.42 -32.18
N GLY A 154 -16.39 -4.31 -31.34
CA GLY A 154 -17.29 -5.38 -31.72
C GLY A 154 -16.64 -6.61 -32.34
N GLN A 155 -15.33 -6.63 -32.56
CA GLN A 155 -14.59 -7.76 -33.14
C GLN A 155 -13.74 -8.45 -32.05
N GLN A 156 -13.67 -9.81 -32.11
CA GLN A 156 -12.76 -10.52 -31.23
C GLN A 156 -11.31 -10.11 -31.54
N ALA A 157 -10.56 -9.78 -30.50
CA ALA A 157 -9.18 -9.35 -30.58
C ALA A 157 -8.26 -10.29 -29.81
N ASP A 158 -7.25 -10.82 -30.48
CA ASP A 158 -6.21 -11.65 -29.84
C ASP A 158 -5.03 -10.80 -29.36
N SER A 159 -4.97 -9.54 -29.77
CA SER A 159 -3.96 -8.56 -29.35
C SER A 159 -4.47 -7.13 -29.51
N TYR A 160 -3.75 -6.20 -28.85
CA TYR A 160 -3.99 -4.76 -29.01
C TYR A 160 -2.67 -4.00 -29.01
N THR A 161 -2.51 -3.02 -29.92
CA THR A 161 -1.35 -2.13 -29.99
C THR A 161 -1.73 -0.76 -29.47
N PHE A 162 -1.07 -0.33 -28.39
CA PHE A 162 -1.35 0.95 -27.76
C PHE A 162 -0.86 2.13 -28.62
N THR A 163 -1.68 3.18 -28.69
CA THR A 163 -1.40 4.38 -29.47
C THR A 163 -0.82 5.52 -28.63
N MET A 164 -0.83 5.39 -27.31
CA MET A 164 -0.37 6.38 -26.33
C MET A 164 0.70 5.81 -25.40
N ASP A 165 1.46 6.70 -24.77
CA ASP A 165 2.31 6.39 -23.61
C ASP A 165 1.50 6.47 -22.33
N TYR A 166 1.77 5.57 -21.39
CA TYR A 166 1.12 5.53 -20.08
C TYR A 166 2.14 5.68 -18.97
N TYR A 167 1.73 6.25 -17.86
CA TYR A 167 2.57 6.52 -16.71
C TYR A 167 1.89 6.04 -15.44
N PHE A 168 2.63 5.28 -14.64
CA PHE A 168 2.15 4.82 -13.34
C PHE A 168 2.73 5.73 -12.26
N MET A 169 1.87 6.51 -11.64
CA MET A 169 2.25 7.51 -10.65
C MET A 169 2.12 6.95 -9.25
N MET A 170 3.14 7.13 -8.44
CA MET A 170 3.14 6.69 -7.05
C MET A 170 3.57 7.81 -6.12
N GLY A 171 2.82 8.03 -5.05
CA GLY A 171 3.20 8.98 -4.01
C GLY A 171 4.37 8.47 -3.16
N ASP A 172 5.20 9.37 -2.64
CA ASP A 172 6.35 9.02 -1.79
C ASP A 172 5.90 8.35 -0.50
N ASN A 173 4.83 8.84 0.11
CA ASN A 173 4.21 8.19 1.27
C ASN A 173 3.30 7.04 0.80
N ARG A 174 3.87 5.86 0.63
CA ARG A 174 3.21 4.67 0.07
C ARG A 174 1.92 4.28 0.80
N HIS A 175 1.86 4.48 2.11
CA HIS A 175 0.72 4.10 2.94
C HIS A 175 -0.35 5.19 3.05
N ASN A 176 -0.03 6.41 2.63
CA ASN A 176 -0.97 7.54 2.66
C ASN A 176 -1.00 8.25 1.30
N SER A 177 -1.18 7.49 0.24
CA SER A 177 -1.30 8.01 -1.13
C SER A 177 -2.41 7.26 -1.87
N ALA A 178 -3.38 8.04 -2.37
CA ALA A 178 -4.35 7.56 -3.36
C ALA A 178 -3.77 7.80 -4.76
N ASP A 179 -2.92 6.90 -5.21
CA ASP A 179 -2.18 6.98 -6.46
C ASP A 179 -2.60 5.91 -7.47
N SER A 180 -1.81 5.66 -8.52
CA SER A 180 -2.16 4.69 -9.57
C SER A 180 -2.37 3.27 -9.06
N ARG A 181 -1.89 2.91 -7.87
CA ARG A 181 -2.22 1.62 -7.24
C ARG A 181 -3.71 1.54 -6.86
N VAL A 182 -4.39 2.67 -6.68
CA VAL A 182 -5.79 2.75 -6.29
C VAL A 182 -6.68 3.03 -7.50
N TRP A 183 -6.31 3.99 -8.34
CA TRP A 183 -7.17 4.43 -9.43
C TRP A 183 -6.70 3.98 -10.84
N GLY A 184 -5.52 3.39 -10.97
CA GLY A 184 -4.98 2.86 -12.23
C GLY A 184 -4.27 3.86 -13.13
#